data_ddb769c009de3ce2be73cb580cd7f23c
#
_entry.id   ddb769c009de3ce2be73cb580cd7f23c
#
_cell.length_a   1.000
_cell.length_b   1.000
_cell.length_c   1.000
_cell.angle_alpha   90.00
_cell.angle_beta   90.00
_cell.angle_gamma   90.00
#
_symmetry.space_group_name_H-M   'P 1'
#
loop_
_entity.id
_entity.type
_entity.pdbx_description
1 polymer ?
#
loop_
_entity_poly.entity_id
_entity_poly.type
_entity_poly.pdbx_seq_one_letter_code
_entity_poly.pdbx_strand_id
1 'polypeptide(L)'
;MTSAAEERIHSLEIPLSGTSLLVPSAAVAEVTNPTEFFPVPGTPPWLLGVMGWRSQAVPVVSFEALLGEPVATALPSSKIVVFYPIAGRREGDFYGVLSLSEPRPQSVTSNTVETENPERLPDTPLIAAGVKIKGRTLLIPDFDALRAAFYP
;
A
#
# COMPACT_ATOMS: atom_id res chain seq x y z
N MET A 1 35.75 14.50 8.67
CA MET A 1 34.92 13.33 8.87
C MET A 1 33.90 13.23 7.75
N THR A 2 33.95 12.15 7.08
CA THR A 2 32.86 11.90 6.15
C THR A 2 31.74 11.29 6.94
N SER A 3 30.65 12.00 7.06
CA SER A 3 29.46 11.35 7.54
C SER A 3 29.21 10.13 6.65
N ALA A 4 28.96 8.99 7.23
CA ALA A 4 28.42 7.89 6.48
C ALA A 4 27.33 8.45 5.57
N ALA A 5 27.37 8.13 4.31
CA ALA A 5 26.34 8.55 3.39
C ALA A 5 25.00 8.20 4.01
N GLU A 6 24.15 9.20 4.19
CA GLU A 6 22.85 9.01 4.75
C GLU A 6 22.10 8.01 3.88
N GLU A 7 21.63 6.94 4.50
CA GLU A 7 20.90 5.92 3.80
C GLU A 7 19.56 6.49 3.32
N ARG A 8 19.35 6.49 2.00
CA ARG A 8 18.08 6.91 1.41
C ARG A 8 17.28 5.70 1.00
N ILE A 9 16.05 5.66 1.46
CA ILE A 9 15.10 4.64 1.03
C ILE A 9 14.15 5.30 0.03
N HIS A 10 14.22 4.85 -1.21
CA HIS A 10 13.26 5.28 -2.23
C HIS A 10 11.93 4.62 -1.93
N SER A 11 10.94 5.46 -1.68
CA SER A 11 9.61 5.03 -1.25
C SER A 11 8.54 5.65 -2.13
N LEU A 12 7.35 5.08 -2.06
CA LEU A 12 6.18 5.58 -2.76
C LEU A 12 5.09 5.89 -1.74
N GLU A 13 4.57 7.10 -1.80
CA GLU A 13 3.42 7.51 -1.00
C GLU A 13 2.15 7.20 -1.79
N ILE A 14 1.28 6.39 -1.22
CA ILE A 14 0.03 5.96 -1.85
C ILE A 14 -1.12 6.67 -1.14
N PRO A 15 -1.76 7.67 -1.77
CA PRO A 15 -2.90 8.37 -1.16
C PRO A 15 -4.10 7.45 -0.98
N LEU A 16 -4.65 7.45 0.22
CA LEU A 16 -5.89 6.76 0.58
C LEU A 16 -6.92 7.77 1.09
N SER A 17 -8.12 7.30 1.38
CA SER A 17 -9.13 8.12 2.04
C SER A 17 -8.68 8.47 3.45
N GLY A 18 -8.37 9.74 3.69
CA GLY A 18 -8.03 10.24 5.02
C GLY A 18 -6.61 9.95 5.50
N THR A 19 -5.82 9.20 4.77
CA THR A 19 -4.44 8.88 5.13
C THR A 19 -3.65 8.52 3.88
N SER A 20 -2.37 8.18 4.06
CA SER A 20 -1.52 7.67 2.97
C SER A 20 -0.66 6.54 3.48
N LEU A 21 -0.35 5.61 2.59
CA LEU A 21 0.64 4.57 2.86
C LEU A 21 2.01 5.03 2.40
N LEU A 22 3.04 4.53 3.04
CA LEU A 22 4.42 4.68 2.59
C LEU A 22 5.02 3.28 2.43
N VAL A 23 5.43 2.94 1.22
CA VAL A 23 5.99 1.63 0.91
C VAL A 23 7.32 1.78 0.19
N PRO A 24 8.24 0.80 0.33
CA PRO A 24 9.46 0.83 -0.48
C PRO A 24 9.11 0.74 -1.97
N SER A 25 9.76 1.56 -2.79
CA SER A 25 9.54 1.51 -4.25
C SER A 25 9.84 0.14 -4.84
N ALA A 26 10.79 -0.59 -4.23
CA ALA A 26 11.15 -1.94 -4.66
C ALA A 26 10.01 -2.95 -4.51
N ALA A 27 9.01 -2.67 -3.67
CA ALA A 27 7.85 -3.55 -3.49
C ALA A 27 6.80 -3.37 -4.60
N VAL A 28 6.92 -2.30 -5.40
CA VAL A 28 5.92 -1.93 -6.40
C VAL A 28 6.37 -2.37 -7.79
N ALA A 29 5.50 -3.15 -8.46
CA ALA A 29 5.76 -3.62 -9.82
C ALA A 29 5.36 -2.56 -10.84
N GLU A 30 4.22 -1.91 -10.64
CA GLU A 30 3.70 -0.92 -11.58
C GLU A 30 2.62 -0.07 -10.93
N VAL A 31 2.49 1.17 -11.38
CA VAL A 31 1.32 2.02 -11.12
C VAL A 31 0.55 2.12 -12.43
N THR A 32 -0.70 1.70 -12.44
CA THR A 32 -1.51 1.64 -13.65
C THR A 32 -2.87 2.32 -13.45
N ASN A 33 -3.52 2.61 -14.55
CA ASN A 33 -4.88 3.15 -14.50
C ASN A 33 -5.86 2.07 -14.03
N PRO A 34 -6.95 2.45 -13.34
CA PRO A 34 -7.98 1.51 -12.99
C PRO A 34 -8.57 0.89 -14.26
N THR A 35 -8.74 -0.42 -14.22
CA THR A 35 -9.46 -1.16 -15.25
C THR A 35 -10.74 -1.73 -14.62
N GLU A 36 -11.53 -2.42 -15.42
CA GLU A 36 -12.72 -3.07 -14.91
C GLU A 36 -12.33 -4.16 -13.89
N PHE A 37 -12.98 -4.13 -12.74
CA PHE A 37 -12.83 -5.15 -11.72
C PHE A 37 -13.94 -6.18 -11.85
N PHE A 38 -13.58 -7.44 -11.78
CA PHE A 38 -14.54 -8.53 -11.79
C PHE A 38 -14.77 -8.97 -10.34
N PRO A 39 -15.92 -8.62 -9.72
CA PRO A 39 -16.17 -9.02 -8.34
C PRO A 39 -16.17 -10.54 -8.20
N VAL A 40 -15.65 -11.03 -7.08
CA VAL A 40 -15.66 -12.45 -6.76
C VAL A 40 -16.66 -12.69 -5.64
N PRO A 41 -17.73 -13.47 -5.88
CA PRO A 41 -18.74 -13.74 -4.85
C PRO A 41 -18.15 -14.42 -3.62
N GLY A 42 -18.68 -14.07 -2.44
CA GLY A 42 -18.27 -14.72 -1.19
C GLY A 42 -16.93 -14.27 -0.62
N THR A 43 -16.35 -13.21 -1.18
CA THR A 43 -15.07 -12.66 -0.70
C THR A 43 -15.29 -11.54 0.30
N PRO A 44 -14.26 -11.22 1.13
CA PRO A 44 -14.37 -10.12 2.08
C PRO A 44 -14.59 -8.76 1.39
N PRO A 45 -15.23 -7.79 2.08
CA PRO A 45 -15.50 -6.47 1.49
C PRO A 45 -14.26 -5.69 1.05
N TRP A 46 -13.10 -5.96 1.63
CA TRP A 46 -11.86 -5.28 1.26
C TRP A 46 -11.33 -5.73 -0.11
N LEU A 47 -11.78 -6.87 -0.62
CA LEU A 47 -11.43 -7.32 -1.96
C LEU A 47 -12.40 -6.68 -2.95
N LEU A 48 -11.92 -5.71 -3.74
CA LEU A 48 -12.75 -5.00 -4.73
C LEU A 48 -13.08 -5.89 -5.91
N GLY A 49 -12.20 -6.80 -6.27
CA GLY A 49 -12.36 -7.70 -7.38
C GLY A 49 -11.03 -8.12 -7.96
N VAL A 50 -11.07 -8.68 -9.14
CA VAL A 50 -9.90 -9.14 -9.87
C VAL A 50 -9.81 -8.36 -11.17
N MET A 51 -8.61 -7.93 -11.54
CA MET A 51 -8.36 -7.27 -12.83
C MET A 51 -7.36 -8.06 -13.66
N GLY A 52 -7.42 -7.90 -14.97
CA GLY A 52 -6.39 -8.42 -15.87
C GLY A 52 -5.19 -7.49 -15.88
N TRP A 53 -4.00 -8.06 -15.70
CA TRP A 53 -2.73 -7.32 -15.76
C TRP A 53 -1.63 -8.25 -16.23
N ARG A 54 -0.95 -7.91 -17.34
CA ARG A 54 0.12 -8.71 -17.95
C ARG A 54 -0.25 -10.20 -18.07
N SER A 55 -1.44 -10.48 -18.59
CA SER A 55 -1.98 -11.83 -18.74
C SER A 55 -2.18 -12.60 -17.43
N GLN A 56 -2.27 -11.88 -16.33
CA GLN A 56 -2.53 -12.46 -15.00
C GLN A 56 -3.81 -11.88 -14.41
N ALA A 57 -4.45 -12.66 -13.55
CA ALA A 57 -5.57 -12.20 -12.74
C ALA A 57 -5.00 -11.66 -11.43
N VAL A 58 -5.16 -10.36 -11.20
CA VAL A 58 -4.60 -9.68 -10.05
C VAL A 58 -5.73 -9.22 -9.13
N PRO A 59 -5.76 -9.68 -7.87
CA PRO A 59 -6.74 -9.18 -6.91
C PRO A 59 -6.42 -7.72 -6.54
N VAL A 60 -7.48 -6.90 -6.48
CA VAL A 60 -7.36 -5.48 -6.12
C VAL A 60 -8.10 -5.25 -4.82
N VAL A 61 -7.42 -4.61 -3.87
CA VAL A 61 -7.93 -4.42 -2.53
C VAL A 61 -8.14 -2.95 -2.20
N SER A 62 -9.11 -2.69 -1.32
CA SER A 62 -9.27 -1.42 -0.63
C SER A 62 -8.52 -1.49 0.69
N PHE A 63 -7.41 -0.78 0.80
CA PHE A 63 -6.64 -0.78 2.05
C PHE A 63 -7.44 -0.10 3.17
N GLU A 64 -8.27 0.89 2.85
CA GLU A 64 -9.16 1.53 3.79
C GLU A 64 -10.07 0.49 4.48
N ALA A 65 -10.64 -0.40 3.70
CA ALA A 65 -11.51 -1.45 4.25
C ALA A 65 -10.73 -2.45 5.11
N LEU A 66 -9.47 -2.72 4.77
CA LEU A 66 -8.60 -3.53 5.63
C LEU A 66 -8.35 -2.86 6.98
N LEU A 67 -8.35 -1.55 7.04
CA LEU A 67 -8.19 -0.78 8.27
C LEU A 67 -9.49 -0.61 9.05
N GLY A 68 -10.59 -1.17 8.57
CA GLY A 68 -11.91 -1.04 9.20
C GLY A 68 -12.68 0.21 8.78
N GLU A 69 -12.16 0.95 7.80
CA GLU A 69 -12.84 2.12 7.25
C GLU A 69 -13.77 1.73 6.10
N PRO A 70 -14.64 2.65 5.64
CA PRO A 70 -15.48 2.36 4.48
C PRO A 70 -14.67 1.96 3.25
N VAL A 71 -15.23 1.06 2.45
CA VAL A 71 -14.59 0.59 1.22
C VAL A 71 -14.40 1.77 0.26
N ALA A 72 -13.19 1.90 -0.27
CA ALA A 72 -12.87 2.97 -1.22
C ALA A 72 -13.58 2.73 -2.55
N THR A 73 -13.99 3.83 -3.18
CA THR A 73 -14.58 3.83 -4.52
C THR A 73 -13.60 4.48 -5.49
N ALA A 74 -13.45 3.87 -6.66
CA ALA A 74 -12.58 4.43 -7.69
C ALA A 74 -13.11 5.79 -8.16
N LEU A 75 -12.20 6.75 -8.26
CA LEU A 75 -12.44 8.10 -8.76
C LEU A 75 -11.74 8.25 -10.12
N PRO A 76 -12.05 9.30 -10.90
CA PRO A 76 -11.31 9.56 -12.14
C PRO A 76 -9.81 9.73 -11.94
N SER A 77 -9.38 10.21 -10.77
CA SER A 77 -7.96 10.37 -10.41
C SER A 77 -7.30 9.10 -9.88
N SER A 78 -8.08 8.05 -9.61
CA SER A 78 -7.57 6.83 -8.97
C SER A 78 -6.53 6.11 -9.83
N LYS A 79 -5.64 5.40 -9.13
CA LYS A 79 -4.64 4.51 -9.75
C LYS A 79 -4.69 3.17 -9.04
N ILE A 80 -4.16 2.15 -9.70
CA ILE A 80 -3.91 0.87 -9.06
C ILE A 80 -2.41 0.73 -8.89
N VAL A 81 -1.98 0.49 -7.67
CA VAL A 81 -0.58 0.18 -7.38
C VAL A 81 -0.44 -1.34 -7.31
N VAL A 82 0.26 -1.90 -8.29
CA VAL A 82 0.49 -3.35 -8.36
C VAL A 82 1.77 -3.68 -7.62
N PHE A 83 1.67 -4.56 -6.65
CA PHE A 83 2.79 -5.00 -5.82
C PHE A 83 3.32 -6.34 -6.29
N TYR A 84 4.63 -6.51 -6.15
CA TYR A 84 5.23 -7.83 -6.28
C TYR A 84 4.68 -8.78 -5.20
N PRO A 85 4.72 -10.10 -5.44
CA PRO A 85 4.30 -11.05 -4.43
C PRO A 85 5.03 -10.85 -3.10
N ILE A 86 4.29 -10.99 -2.01
CA ILE A 86 4.87 -10.91 -0.68
C ILE A 86 5.81 -12.11 -0.48
N ALA A 87 6.93 -11.89 0.20
CA ALA A 87 7.92 -12.93 0.47
C ALA A 87 7.27 -14.20 1.05
N GLY A 88 7.63 -15.34 0.50
CA GLY A 88 7.05 -16.64 0.87
C GLY A 88 5.83 -17.05 0.04
N ARG A 89 5.39 -16.20 -0.90
CA ARG A 89 4.30 -16.53 -1.82
C ARG A 89 4.86 -16.92 -3.19
N ARG A 90 3.97 -17.44 -4.04
CA ARG A 90 4.34 -17.85 -5.40
C ARG A 90 4.70 -16.66 -6.25
N GLU A 91 5.54 -16.90 -7.24
CA GLU A 91 6.05 -15.88 -8.14
C GLU A 91 4.96 -15.08 -8.87
N GLY A 92 3.79 -15.66 -9.09
CA GLY A 92 2.67 -15.02 -9.76
C GLY A 92 1.64 -14.35 -8.85
N ASP A 93 1.86 -14.33 -7.55
CA ASP A 93 0.87 -13.82 -6.59
C ASP A 93 0.96 -12.29 -6.44
N PHE A 94 0.87 -11.57 -7.54
CA PHE A 94 0.75 -10.10 -7.53
C PHE A 94 -0.58 -9.67 -6.94
N TYR A 95 -0.60 -8.49 -6.34
CA TYR A 95 -1.84 -7.88 -5.84
C TYR A 95 -1.82 -6.38 -6.07
N GLY A 96 -2.99 -5.77 -6.14
CA GLY A 96 -3.14 -4.34 -6.37
C GLY A 96 -3.83 -3.65 -5.21
N VAL A 97 -3.45 -2.40 -4.97
CA VAL A 97 -4.10 -1.53 -3.98
C VAL A 97 -4.66 -0.32 -4.72
N LEU A 98 -5.93 -0.01 -4.47
CA LEU A 98 -6.56 1.17 -5.06
C LEU A 98 -6.04 2.43 -4.36
N SER A 99 -5.43 3.32 -5.13
CA SER A 99 -4.98 4.63 -4.69
C SER A 99 -5.96 5.70 -5.15
N LEU A 100 -6.24 6.70 -4.32
CA LEU A 100 -7.18 7.78 -4.68
C LEU A 100 -6.64 8.67 -5.79
N SER A 101 -5.33 8.81 -5.90
CA SER A 101 -4.70 9.65 -6.90
C SER A 101 -3.32 9.11 -7.24
N GLU A 102 -2.61 9.80 -8.11
CA GLU A 102 -1.24 9.40 -8.49
C GLU A 102 -0.35 9.28 -7.26
N PRO A 103 0.25 8.11 -7.02
CA PRO A 103 1.24 7.96 -5.96
C PRO A 103 2.43 8.87 -6.17
N ARG A 104 3.07 9.30 -5.08
CA ARG A 104 4.18 10.25 -5.11
C ARG A 104 5.47 9.60 -4.63
N PRO A 105 6.56 9.74 -5.38
CA PRO A 105 7.88 9.32 -4.90
C PRO A 105 8.29 10.11 -3.67
N GLN A 106 8.87 9.42 -2.70
CA GLN A 106 9.45 10.02 -1.49
C GLN A 106 10.82 9.41 -1.26
N SER A 107 11.81 10.26 -1.02
CA SER A 107 13.12 9.83 -0.55
C SER A 107 13.15 10.00 0.96
N VAL A 108 13.28 8.91 1.67
CA VAL A 108 13.18 8.89 3.13
C VAL A 108 14.57 8.68 3.72
N THR A 109 14.98 9.60 4.60
CA THR A 109 16.22 9.49 5.35
C THR A 109 15.90 9.64 6.83
N SER A 110 16.85 9.28 7.70
CA SER A 110 16.67 9.45 9.15
C SER A 110 16.43 10.91 9.56
N ASN A 111 16.87 11.87 8.73
CA ASN A 111 16.70 13.30 9.01
C ASN A 111 15.37 13.87 8.49
N THR A 112 14.69 13.17 7.58
CA THR A 112 13.46 13.66 6.96
C THR A 112 12.20 13.08 7.56
N VAL A 113 12.32 12.06 8.40
CA VAL A 113 11.17 11.40 9.00
C VAL A 113 11.27 11.42 10.52
N GLU A 114 10.11 11.50 11.16
CA GLU A 114 9.94 11.28 12.59
C GLU A 114 9.00 10.09 12.76
N THR A 115 9.28 9.27 13.76
CA THR A 115 8.37 8.16 14.09
C THR A 115 7.11 8.73 14.72
N GLU A 116 5.95 8.29 14.23
CA GLU A 116 4.68 8.67 14.84
C GLU A 116 4.46 7.90 16.14
N ASN A 117 3.79 8.53 17.09
CA ASN A 117 3.38 7.87 18.32
C ASN A 117 2.44 6.70 18.00
N PRO A 118 2.77 5.47 18.46
CA PRO A 118 1.92 4.30 18.19
C PRO A 118 0.47 4.47 18.63
N GLU A 119 0.20 5.28 19.65
CA GLU A 119 -1.15 5.53 20.13
C GLU A 119 -2.01 6.29 19.12
N ARG A 120 -1.39 6.96 18.14
CA ARG A 120 -2.08 7.70 17.08
C ARG A 120 -2.27 6.90 15.82
N LEU A 121 -1.82 5.64 15.81
CA LEU A 121 -1.95 4.76 14.64
C LEU A 121 -3.19 3.90 14.76
N PRO A 122 -3.74 3.43 13.63
CA PRO A 122 -4.81 2.43 13.68
C PRO A 122 -4.38 1.21 14.49
N ASP A 123 -5.29 0.74 15.34
CA ASP A 123 -5.04 -0.45 16.16
C ASP A 123 -5.28 -1.71 15.34
N THR A 124 -4.30 -2.04 14.52
CA THR A 124 -4.35 -3.20 13.64
C THR A 124 -2.95 -3.74 13.39
N PRO A 125 -2.77 -5.07 13.31
CA PRO A 125 -1.47 -5.65 12.98
C PRO A 125 -1.02 -5.34 11.55
N LEU A 126 -1.91 -4.84 10.69
CA LEU A 126 -1.60 -4.54 9.29
C LEU A 126 -0.68 -3.32 9.13
N ILE A 127 -0.57 -2.49 10.17
CA ILE A 127 0.31 -1.32 10.18
C ILE A 127 1.52 -1.61 11.07
N ALA A 128 2.71 -1.60 10.47
CA ALA A 128 3.95 -1.83 11.18
C ALA A 128 4.42 -0.59 11.94
N ALA A 129 4.21 0.59 11.36
CA ALA A 129 4.68 1.85 11.94
C ALA A 129 3.97 3.02 11.28
N GLY A 130 4.10 4.19 11.89
CA GLY A 130 3.74 5.45 11.27
C GLY A 130 4.93 6.38 11.29
N VAL A 131 5.05 7.20 10.28
CA VAL A 131 6.10 8.22 10.19
C VAL A 131 5.49 9.56 9.86
N LYS A 132 6.13 10.63 10.34
CA LYS A 132 5.76 11.99 9.99
C LYS A 132 6.74 12.52 8.97
N ILE A 133 6.21 13.01 7.87
CA ILE A 133 6.96 13.71 6.83
C ILE A 133 6.25 15.04 6.59
N LYS A 134 6.96 16.15 6.84
CA LYS A 134 6.41 17.51 6.67
C LYS A 134 5.05 17.70 7.38
N GLY A 135 4.96 17.20 8.61
CA GLY A 135 3.75 17.34 9.43
C GLY A 135 2.62 16.38 9.09
N ARG A 136 2.77 15.52 8.10
CA ARG A 136 1.77 14.53 7.72
C ARG A 136 2.17 13.15 8.20
N THR A 137 1.20 12.40 8.69
CA THR A 137 1.43 11.01 9.10
C THR A 137 1.19 10.08 7.92
N LEU A 138 2.17 9.22 7.66
CA LEU A 138 2.10 8.18 6.64
C LEU A 138 2.21 6.83 7.34
N LEU A 139 1.44 5.85 6.86
CA LEU A 139 1.38 4.53 7.47
C LEU A 139 2.23 3.54 6.69
N ILE A 140 3.06 2.80 7.41
CA ILE A 140 3.89 1.75 6.82
C ILE A 140 3.20 0.42 7.06
N PRO A 141 2.78 -0.30 6.01
CA PRO A 141 2.12 -1.58 6.18
C PRO A 141 3.09 -2.67 6.63
N ASP A 142 2.56 -3.64 7.37
CA ASP A 142 3.27 -4.86 7.72
C ASP A 142 2.96 -5.92 6.68
N PHE A 143 3.94 -6.23 5.82
CA PHE A 143 3.72 -7.17 4.72
C PHE A 143 3.48 -8.61 5.18
N ASP A 144 4.04 -9.02 6.31
CA ASP A 144 3.78 -10.35 6.86
C ASP A 144 2.33 -10.45 7.35
N ALA A 145 1.82 -9.41 7.98
CA ALA A 145 0.41 -9.36 8.40
C ALA A 145 -0.52 -9.30 7.19
N LEU A 146 -0.16 -8.58 6.14
CA LEU A 146 -0.92 -8.58 4.88
C LEU A 146 -0.98 -9.96 4.26
N ARG A 147 0.14 -10.69 4.26
CA ARG A 147 0.17 -12.05 3.76
C ARG A 147 -0.82 -12.93 4.52
N ALA A 148 -0.84 -12.82 5.84
CA ALA A 148 -1.77 -13.60 6.66
C ALA A 148 -3.23 -13.22 6.39
N ALA A 149 -3.51 -11.95 6.10
CA ALA A 149 -4.85 -11.49 5.78
C ALA A 149 -5.31 -11.95 4.38
N PHE A 150 -4.42 -11.91 3.39
CA PHE A 150 -4.76 -12.29 2.01
C PHE A 150 -4.78 -13.80 1.80
N TYR A 151 -3.96 -14.54 2.52
CA TYR A 151 -3.78 -15.97 2.36
C TYR A 151 -3.85 -16.65 3.73
N PRO A 152 -5.03 -16.67 4.33
CA PRO A 152 -5.21 -17.23 5.67
C PRO A 152 -4.99 -18.74 5.72
#